data_1986f3dc6aa3c9eb4cb50a9eb46788a9
#
_entry.id   1986f3dc6aa3c9eb4cb50a9eb46788a9
#
_cell.length_a   1.000
_cell.length_b   1.000
_cell.length_c   1.000
_cell.angle_alpha   90.00
_cell.angle_beta   90.00
_cell.angle_gamma   90.00
#
_symmetry.space_group_name_H-M   'P 1'
#
loop_
_entity.id
_entity.type
_entity.pdbx_description
1 polymer ?
#
loop_
_entity_poly.entity_id
_entity_poly.type
_entity_poly.pdbx_seq_one_letter_code
_entity_poly.pdbx_strand_id
1 'polypeptide(L)'
;AKTAVVLMTSDRALAILAVADTIRPESAEAVAQLHALGVEPVMLTGDNTRTALAVARQVGITDARGDLLPDDKLRIVGELSAKGPVGMIGDGVNDAPALAKAHLGIAMGAAGTDTAIETADVALMDDDPRKLAELMRISAHTSHVLWQNITVALGVKVVFFVLTMTGSASLWLAVLADMGASLVVIANGLRLLNRPSHGPSRRTSHDRNTR
;
A
#
# COMPACT_ATOMS: atom_id res chain seq x y z
N ALA A 1 6.41 24.93 -3.86
CA ALA A 1 7.17 25.43 -5.01
C ALA A 1 6.22 25.60 -6.18
N LYS A 2 6.56 26.50 -7.11
CA LYS A 2 5.74 26.77 -8.32
C LYS A 2 6.65 26.62 -9.54
N THR A 3 6.15 25.96 -10.57
CA THR A 3 6.82 25.89 -11.86
C THR A 3 6.47 27.16 -12.66
N ALA A 4 7.47 27.91 -13.06
CA ALA A 4 7.28 29.12 -13.84
C ALA A 4 7.33 28.78 -15.34
N VAL A 5 6.28 29.15 -16.07
CA VAL A 5 6.22 29.11 -17.54
C VAL A 5 6.24 30.54 -18.06
N VAL A 6 7.17 30.84 -18.93
CA VAL A 6 7.31 32.17 -19.51
C VAL A 6 6.71 32.17 -20.91
N LEU A 7 5.69 32.99 -21.11
CA LEU A 7 5.18 33.30 -22.44
C LEU A 7 5.99 34.45 -23.02
N MET A 8 6.63 34.22 -24.14
CA MET A 8 7.48 35.26 -24.78
C MET A 8 7.32 35.32 -26.31
N THR A 9 7.56 36.46 -26.87
CA THR A 9 7.82 36.65 -28.31
C THR A 9 9.33 36.54 -28.54
N SER A 10 9.77 36.64 -29.79
CA SER A 10 11.20 36.60 -30.15
C SER A 10 12.06 37.62 -29.42
N ASP A 11 11.49 38.72 -28.95
CA ASP A 11 12.18 39.92 -28.44
C ASP A 11 11.80 40.33 -27.02
N ARG A 12 10.69 39.79 -26.44
CA ARG A 12 10.26 40.16 -25.09
C ARG A 12 9.41 39.08 -24.40
N ALA A 13 9.50 39.02 -23.08
CA ALA A 13 8.59 38.27 -22.25
C ALA A 13 7.24 38.99 -22.14
N LEU A 14 6.15 38.30 -22.37
CA LEU A 14 4.78 38.83 -22.33
C LEU A 14 4.10 38.52 -20.98
N ALA A 15 4.32 37.33 -20.44
CA ALA A 15 3.72 36.92 -19.18
C ALA A 15 4.55 35.81 -18.50
N ILE A 16 4.44 35.74 -17.18
CA ILE A 16 4.95 34.62 -16.37
C ILE A 16 3.75 33.95 -15.72
N LEU A 17 3.57 32.68 -16.04
CA LEU A 17 2.55 31.81 -15.41
C LEU A 17 3.23 30.96 -14.37
N ALA A 18 2.69 30.92 -13.14
CA ALA A 18 3.18 30.09 -12.09
C ALA A 18 2.17 28.97 -11.82
N VAL A 19 2.53 27.75 -12.18
CA VAL A 19 1.72 26.55 -11.96
C VAL A 19 2.22 25.87 -10.69
N ALA A 20 1.30 25.47 -9.83
CA ALA A 20 1.60 24.70 -8.65
C ALA A 20 0.56 23.60 -8.50
N ASP A 21 1.02 22.38 -8.31
CA ASP A 21 0.14 21.30 -7.87
C ASP A 21 -0.18 21.45 -6.38
N THR A 22 -1.43 21.24 -6.06
CA THR A 22 -1.88 21.21 -4.66
C THR A 22 -1.66 19.82 -4.09
N ILE A 23 -0.95 19.76 -2.97
CA ILE A 23 -0.81 18.53 -2.23
C ILE A 23 -2.17 18.15 -1.68
N ARG A 24 -2.56 16.89 -1.87
CA ARG A 24 -3.82 16.37 -1.34
C ARG A 24 -3.75 16.36 0.20
N PRO A 25 -4.81 16.81 0.90
CA PRO A 25 -4.83 16.80 2.37
C PRO A 25 -4.57 15.41 2.97
N GLU A 26 -5.02 14.37 2.28
CA GLU A 26 -4.89 12.97 2.68
C GLU A 26 -3.44 12.46 2.65
N SER A 27 -2.55 13.13 1.90
CA SER A 27 -1.16 12.67 1.73
C SER A 27 -0.36 12.74 3.03
N ALA A 28 -0.49 13.81 3.79
CA ALA A 28 0.20 13.95 5.07
C ALA A 28 -0.31 12.93 6.11
N GLU A 29 -1.62 12.66 6.11
CA GLU A 29 -2.22 11.64 6.96
C GLU A 29 -1.74 10.25 6.58
N ALA A 30 -1.66 9.93 5.29
CA ALA A 30 -1.16 8.65 4.79
C ALA A 30 0.28 8.41 5.22
N VAL A 31 1.16 9.40 5.05
CA VAL A 31 2.56 9.33 5.49
C VAL A 31 2.66 9.10 6.99
N ALA A 32 1.89 9.84 7.81
CA ALA A 32 1.87 9.63 9.26
C ALA A 32 1.41 8.22 9.65
N GLN A 33 0.41 7.68 8.93
CA GLN A 33 -0.06 6.31 9.16
C GLN A 33 0.99 5.25 8.78
N LEU A 34 1.77 5.47 7.72
CA LEU A 34 2.87 4.59 7.33
C LEU A 34 3.99 4.60 8.37
N HIS A 35 4.40 5.77 8.85
CA HIS A 35 5.37 5.88 9.95
C HIS A 35 4.91 5.14 11.21
N ALA A 36 3.61 5.25 11.56
CA ALA A 36 3.05 4.51 12.69
C ALA A 36 3.08 2.98 12.51
N LEU A 37 3.17 2.50 11.28
CA LEU A 37 3.35 1.09 10.93
C LEU A 37 4.84 0.67 10.80
N GLY A 38 5.78 1.58 11.10
CA GLY A 38 7.21 1.33 10.97
C GLY A 38 7.73 1.35 9.54
N VAL A 39 7.00 1.97 8.62
CA VAL A 39 7.41 2.13 7.22
C VAL A 39 8.01 3.52 7.03
N GLU A 40 9.18 3.59 6.41
CA GLU A 40 9.85 4.83 6.05
C GLU A 40 9.54 5.18 4.57
N PRO A 41 8.67 6.18 4.32
CA PRO A 41 8.39 6.63 2.97
C PRO A 41 9.57 7.38 2.36
N VAL A 42 9.87 7.06 1.10
CA VAL A 42 10.87 7.75 0.28
C VAL A 42 10.16 8.32 -0.94
N MET A 43 10.39 9.61 -1.24
CA MET A 43 9.82 10.26 -2.42
C MET A 43 10.81 10.23 -3.58
N LEU A 44 10.40 9.65 -4.70
CA LEU A 44 11.16 9.63 -5.95
C LEU A 44 10.35 10.35 -7.04
N THR A 45 10.86 11.47 -7.54
CA THR A 45 10.15 12.27 -8.55
C THR A 45 11.07 12.77 -9.64
N GLY A 46 10.52 12.94 -10.84
CA GLY A 46 11.18 13.65 -11.93
C GLY A 46 11.15 15.18 -11.78
N ASP A 47 10.38 15.70 -10.83
CA ASP A 47 10.34 17.12 -10.53
C ASP A 47 11.67 17.61 -9.99
N ASN A 48 11.88 18.94 -10.12
CA ASN A 48 13.05 19.61 -9.57
C ASN A 48 13.24 19.28 -8.07
N THR A 49 14.48 18.99 -7.67
CA THR A 49 14.85 18.64 -6.29
C THR A 49 14.33 19.64 -5.24
N ARG A 50 14.32 20.94 -5.55
CA ARG A 50 13.79 21.96 -4.62
C ARG A 50 12.28 21.78 -4.39
N THR A 51 11.54 21.46 -5.44
CA THR A 51 10.10 21.17 -5.37
C THR A 51 9.85 19.91 -4.58
N ALA A 52 10.59 18.83 -4.89
CA ALA A 52 10.51 17.55 -4.18
C ALA A 52 10.71 17.73 -2.67
N LEU A 53 11.76 18.42 -2.26
CA LEU A 53 12.04 18.70 -0.85
C LEU A 53 10.96 19.56 -0.17
N ALA A 54 10.39 20.54 -0.89
CA ALA A 54 9.32 21.38 -0.36
C ALA A 54 8.02 20.58 -0.13
N VAL A 55 7.66 19.70 -1.06
CA VAL A 55 6.50 18.79 -0.94
C VAL A 55 6.73 17.78 0.18
N ALA A 56 7.89 17.12 0.20
CA ALA A 56 8.23 16.12 1.18
C ALA A 56 8.12 16.65 2.63
N ARG A 57 8.63 17.86 2.88
CA ARG A 57 8.50 18.53 4.19
C ARG A 57 7.05 18.77 4.61
N GLN A 58 6.17 19.09 3.66
CA GLN A 58 4.76 19.34 3.96
C GLN A 58 4.00 18.07 4.30
N VAL A 59 4.37 16.94 3.71
CA VAL A 59 3.73 15.65 3.98
C VAL A 59 4.45 14.80 5.03
N GLY A 60 5.62 15.25 5.52
CA GLY A 60 6.37 14.56 6.57
C GLY A 60 7.32 13.47 6.07
N ILE A 61 7.76 13.53 4.81
CA ILE A 61 8.77 12.63 4.24
C ILE A 61 10.16 13.21 4.45
N THR A 62 11.10 12.42 4.93
CA THR A 62 12.49 12.83 5.23
C THR A 62 13.44 12.62 4.06
N ASP A 63 13.31 11.52 3.32
CA ASP A 63 14.13 11.22 2.13
C ASP A 63 13.32 11.54 0.85
N ALA A 64 13.72 12.60 0.18
CA ALA A 64 13.10 13.00 -1.09
C ALA A 64 14.18 13.30 -2.14
N ARG A 65 14.05 12.67 -3.31
CA ARG A 65 14.97 12.75 -4.43
C ARG A 65 14.24 13.23 -5.67
N GLY A 66 14.65 14.36 -6.18
CA GLY A 66 14.14 14.99 -7.39
C GLY A 66 15.07 14.86 -8.58
N ASP A 67 14.67 15.45 -9.71
CA ASP A 67 15.41 15.43 -10.98
C ASP A 67 15.73 14.02 -11.48
N LEU A 68 14.89 13.01 -11.17
CA LEU A 68 15.14 11.60 -11.50
C LEU A 68 14.55 11.23 -12.86
N LEU A 69 15.35 10.55 -13.66
CA LEU A 69 14.90 9.83 -14.85
C LEU A 69 14.31 8.47 -14.46
N PRO A 70 13.52 7.82 -15.32
CA PRO A 70 12.97 6.48 -15.05
C PRO A 70 14.04 5.44 -14.64
N ASP A 71 15.21 5.45 -15.30
CA ASP A 71 16.33 4.57 -14.99
C ASP A 71 16.93 4.84 -13.61
N ASP A 72 16.95 6.10 -13.16
CA ASP A 72 17.40 6.44 -11.81
C ASP A 72 16.45 5.89 -10.76
N LYS A 73 15.15 5.98 -10.97
CA LYS A 73 14.15 5.40 -10.08
C LYS A 73 14.35 3.88 -9.97
N LEU A 74 14.51 3.20 -11.11
CA LEU A 74 14.77 1.75 -11.15
C LEU A 74 16.02 1.38 -10.35
N ARG A 75 17.13 2.12 -10.54
CA ARG A 75 18.38 1.91 -9.81
C ARG A 75 18.20 2.11 -8.31
N ILE A 76 17.54 3.19 -7.90
CA ILE A 76 17.31 3.52 -6.48
C ILE A 76 16.44 2.45 -5.81
N VAL A 77 15.35 2.00 -6.47
CA VAL A 77 14.51 0.91 -5.97
C VAL A 77 15.34 -0.37 -5.80
N GLY A 78 16.22 -0.69 -6.76
CA GLY A 78 17.13 -1.82 -6.65
C GLY A 78 18.12 -1.71 -5.46
N GLU A 79 18.68 -0.52 -5.23
CA GLU A 79 19.56 -0.25 -4.09
C GLU A 79 18.84 -0.37 -2.74
N LEU A 80 17.60 0.11 -2.65
CA LEU A 80 16.77 -0.01 -1.47
C LEU A 80 16.35 -1.46 -1.23
N SER A 81 15.97 -2.17 -2.28
CA SER A 81 15.58 -3.59 -2.24
C SER A 81 16.70 -4.51 -1.75
N ALA A 82 17.95 -4.13 -2.00
CA ALA A 82 19.11 -4.86 -1.47
C ALA A 82 19.30 -4.69 0.06
N LYS A 83 18.70 -3.65 0.65
CA LYS A 83 18.79 -3.35 2.09
C LYS A 83 17.60 -3.90 2.89
N GLY A 84 16.48 -4.17 2.25
CA GLY A 84 15.29 -4.67 2.90
C GLY A 84 14.06 -4.70 1.99
N PRO A 85 12.90 -5.12 2.50
CA PRO A 85 11.66 -5.12 1.73
C PRO A 85 11.26 -3.72 1.29
N VAL A 86 10.94 -3.55 0.01
CA VAL A 86 10.53 -2.27 -0.60
C VAL A 86 9.22 -2.44 -1.32
N GLY A 87 8.25 -1.57 -1.02
CA GLY A 87 7.07 -1.34 -1.85
C GLY A 87 7.28 -0.09 -2.72
N MET A 88 6.99 -0.18 -4.00
CA MET A 88 6.97 0.95 -4.92
C MET A 88 5.53 1.31 -5.26
N ILE A 89 5.20 2.59 -5.15
CA ILE A 89 3.89 3.13 -5.54
C ILE A 89 4.09 4.09 -6.69
N GLY A 90 3.31 3.92 -7.73
CA GLY A 90 3.34 4.78 -8.90
C GLY A 90 2.07 4.70 -9.73
N ASP A 91 1.96 5.59 -10.71
CA ASP A 91 0.86 5.59 -11.69
C ASP A 91 1.07 4.59 -12.84
N GLY A 92 2.25 4.00 -12.91
CA GLY A 92 2.64 2.98 -13.88
C GLY A 92 2.92 3.47 -15.30
N VAL A 93 2.79 4.77 -15.57
CA VAL A 93 3.09 5.30 -16.93
C VAL A 93 4.61 5.31 -17.16
N ASN A 94 5.35 5.92 -16.24
CA ASN A 94 6.81 6.04 -16.32
C ASN A 94 7.52 5.16 -15.28
N ASP A 95 6.79 4.61 -14.33
CA ASP A 95 7.33 3.91 -13.18
C ASP A 95 7.19 2.37 -13.29
N ALA A 96 6.61 1.83 -14.39
CA ALA A 96 6.40 0.40 -14.59
C ALA A 96 7.66 -0.45 -14.36
N PRO A 97 8.86 -0.09 -14.86
CA PRO A 97 10.07 -0.86 -14.57
C PRO A 97 10.47 -0.84 -13.08
N ALA A 98 10.24 0.27 -12.38
CA ALA A 98 10.52 0.41 -10.95
C ALA A 98 9.50 -0.35 -10.09
N LEU A 99 8.22 -0.35 -10.50
CA LEU A 99 7.16 -1.17 -9.89
C LEU A 99 7.48 -2.65 -9.97
N ALA A 100 7.87 -3.15 -11.17
CA ALA A 100 8.25 -4.54 -11.37
C ALA A 100 9.54 -4.94 -10.62
N LYS A 101 10.41 -3.98 -10.29
CA LYS A 101 11.68 -4.23 -9.60
C LYS A 101 11.52 -4.29 -8.08
N ALA A 102 10.52 -3.64 -7.53
CA ALA A 102 10.24 -3.64 -6.09
C ALA A 102 9.82 -5.04 -5.60
N HIS A 103 9.86 -5.27 -4.29
CA HIS A 103 9.31 -6.50 -3.70
C HIS A 103 7.77 -6.51 -3.75
N LEU A 104 7.17 -5.32 -3.81
CA LEU A 104 5.73 -5.12 -3.97
C LEU A 104 5.50 -3.89 -4.83
N GLY A 105 4.99 -4.07 -6.03
CA GLY A 105 4.55 -3.01 -6.91
C GLY A 105 3.09 -2.64 -6.65
N ILE A 106 2.80 -1.36 -6.46
CA ILE A 106 1.47 -0.87 -6.17
C ILE A 106 1.11 0.21 -7.18
N ALA A 107 0.15 -0.07 -8.04
CA ALA A 107 -0.43 0.94 -8.94
C ALA A 107 -1.51 1.74 -8.21
N MET A 108 -1.50 3.05 -8.36
CA MET A 108 -2.49 3.95 -7.77
C MET A 108 -3.12 4.83 -8.85
N GLY A 109 -4.45 4.96 -8.77
CA GLY A 109 -5.25 5.77 -9.68
C GLY A 109 -6.22 4.95 -10.51
N ALA A 110 -7.50 5.33 -10.52
CA ALA A 110 -8.54 4.70 -11.32
C ALA A 110 -8.31 4.82 -12.84
N ALA A 111 -7.36 5.67 -13.23
CA ALA A 111 -6.90 5.86 -14.61
C ALA A 111 -5.54 5.18 -14.85
N GLY A 112 -5.12 4.28 -13.96
CA GLY A 112 -3.92 3.48 -14.19
C GLY A 112 -4.00 2.89 -15.59
N THR A 113 -2.99 3.16 -16.42
CA THR A 113 -2.89 2.55 -17.73
C THR A 113 -2.98 1.04 -17.57
N ASP A 114 -3.57 0.33 -18.52
CA ASP A 114 -3.63 -1.14 -18.51
C ASP A 114 -2.25 -1.73 -18.16
N THR A 115 -1.18 -1.09 -18.63
CA THR A 115 0.21 -1.44 -18.34
C THR A 115 0.57 -1.38 -16.85
N ALA A 116 0.04 -0.41 -16.09
CA ALA A 116 0.30 -0.31 -14.64
C ALA A 116 -0.36 -1.44 -13.88
N ILE A 117 -1.61 -1.75 -14.25
CA ILE A 117 -2.39 -2.83 -13.63
C ILE A 117 -1.76 -4.19 -13.95
N GLU A 118 -1.23 -4.37 -15.16
CA GLU A 118 -0.54 -5.61 -15.57
C GLU A 118 0.83 -5.80 -14.89
N THR A 119 1.48 -4.70 -14.49
CA THR A 119 2.85 -4.74 -13.93
C THR A 119 2.87 -4.75 -12.40
N ALA A 120 1.84 -4.19 -11.76
CA ALA A 120 1.76 -4.08 -10.31
C ALA A 120 1.17 -5.35 -9.67
N ASP A 121 1.66 -5.70 -8.47
CA ASP A 121 1.11 -6.79 -7.66
C ASP A 121 -0.24 -6.40 -7.04
N VAL A 122 -0.44 -5.11 -6.79
CA VAL A 122 -1.65 -4.54 -6.19
C VAL A 122 -2.07 -3.29 -6.95
N ALA A 123 -3.36 -3.18 -7.26
CA ALA A 123 -3.96 -1.97 -7.81
C ALA A 123 -4.90 -1.32 -6.79
N LEU A 124 -4.63 -0.08 -6.41
CA LEU A 124 -5.52 0.74 -5.60
C LEU A 124 -6.43 1.53 -6.55
N MET A 125 -7.71 1.15 -6.60
CA MET A 125 -8.69 1.73 -7.51
C MET A 125 -9.09 3.16 -7.14
N ASP A 126 -8.93 3.52 -5.88
CA ASP A 126 -9.15 4.88 -5.38
C ASP A 126 -7.82 5.64 -5.35
N ASP A 127 -7.86 6.92 -5.70
CA ASP A 127 -6.70 7.83 -5.60
C ASP A 127 -6.43 8.29 -4.15
N ASP A 128 -6.71 7.46 -3.17
CA ASP A 128 -6.51 7.77 -1.76
C ASP A 128 -5.28 7.04 -1.19
N PRO A 129 -4.17 7.75 -0.91
CA PRO A 129 -2.95 7.14 -0.41
C PRO A 129 -3.09 6.50 0.98
N ARG A 130 -4.15 6.83 1.76
CA ARG A 130 -4.43 6.21 3.06
C ARG A 130 -4.80 4.73 2.92
N LYS A 131 -5.30 4.32 1.75
CA LYS A 131 -5.60 2.92 1.43
C LYS A 131 -4.39 2.00 1.54
N LEU A 132 -3.19 2.54 1.35
CA LEU A 132 -1.96 1.78 1.54
C LEU A 132 -1.78 1.33 2.99
N ALA A 133 -1.95 2.23 3.95
CA ALA A 133 -1.85 1.90 5.36
C ALA A 133 -2.98 0.94 5.81
N GLU A 134 -4.17 1.08 5.23
CA GLU A 134 -5.29 0.15 5.44
C GLU A 134 -4.94 -1.24 4.91
N LEU A 135 -4.42 -1.35 3.69
CA LEU A 135 -3.96 -2.61 3.08
C LEU A 135 -2.93 -3.32 3.97
N MET A 136 -1.93 -2.60 4.47
CA MET A 136 -0.90 -3.16 5.35
C MET A 136 -1.49 -3.70 6.65
N ARG A 137 -2.43 -2.97 7.27
CA ARG A 137 -3.12 -3.44 8.49
C ARG A 137 -3.95 -4.69 8.24
N ILE A 138 -4.66 -4.75 7.11
CA ILE A 138 -5.45 -5.92 6.72
C ILE A 138 -4.52 -7.11 6.50
N SER A 139 -3.43 -6.93 5.77
CA SER A 139 -2.44 -7.98 5.50
C SER A 139 -1.82 -8.52 6.79
N ALA A 140 -1.38 -7.65 7.69
CA ALA A 140 -0.82 -8.07 8.99
C ALA A 140 -1.82 -8.86 9.83
N HIS A 141 -3.08 -8.41 9.87
CA HIS A 141 -4.12 -9.13 10.60
C HIS A 141 -4.45 -10.47 9.98
N THR A 142 -4.57 -10.54 8.65
CA THR A 142 -4.82 -11.78 7.92
C THR A 142 -3.70 -12.79 8.17
N SER A 143 -2.44 -12.34 8.12
CA SER A 143 -1.28 -13.18 8.43
C SER A 143 -1.35 -13.73 9.84
N HIS A 144 -1.75 -12.93 10.83
CA HIS A 144 -1.91 -13.38 12.21
C HIS A 144 -2.99 -14.48 12.35
N VAL A 145 -4.14 -14.29 11.72
CA VAL A 145 -5.23 -15.29 11.72
C VAL A 145 -4.79 -16.58 11.01
N LEU A 146 -4.05 -16.46 9.89
CA LEU A 146 -3.51 -17.64 9.20
C LEU A 146 -2.55 -18.44 10.10
N TRP A 147 -1.63 -17.77 10.79
CA TRP A 147 -0.72 -18.44 11.72
C TRP A 147 -1.47 -19.10 12.89
N GLN A 148 -2.50 -18.46 13.44
CA GLN A 148 -3.36 -19.08 14.46
C GLN A 148 -4.00 -20.36 13.92
N ASN A 149 -4.56 -20.32 12.72
CA ASN A 149 -5.22 -21.45 12.10
C ASN A 149 -4.25 -22.62 11.85
N ILE A 150 -3.06 -22.33 11.33
CA ILE A 150 -2.01 -23.31 11.11
C ILE A 150 -1.58 -23.94 12.44
N THR A 151 -1.36 -23.14 13.47
CA THR A 151 -0.95 -23.61 14.79
C THR A 151 -2.00 -24.52 15.42
N VAL A 152 -3.28 -24.16 15.35
CA VAL A 152 -4.38 -24.98 15.86
C VAL A 152 -4.46 -26.30 15.09
N ALA A 153 -4.45 -26.26 13.75
CA ALA A 153 -4.58 -27.45 12.92
C ALA A 153 -3.41 -28.43 13.11
N LEU A 154 -2.18 -27.92 13.16
CA LEU A 154 -1.00 -28.76 13.40
C LEU A 154 -0.95 -29.25 14.85
N GLY A 155 -1.28 -28.39 15.82
CA GLY A 155 -1.29 -28.75 17.24
C GLY A 155 -2.22 -29.91 17.54
N VAL A 156 -3.45 -29.88 17.01
CA VAL A 156 -4.40 -31.00 17.16
C VAL A 156 -3.81 -32.30 16.56
N LYS A 157 -3.21 -32.21 15.36
CA LYS A 157 -2.61 -33.41 14.71
C LYS A 157 -1.44 -33.96 15.51
N VAL A 158 -0.57 -33.13 16.07
CA VAL A 158 0.56 -33.55 16.89
C VAL A 158 0.06 -34.24 18.17
N VAL A 159 -0.95 -33.67 18.86
CA VAL A 159 -1.54 -34.24 20.04
C VAL A 159 -2.11 -35.64 19.72
N PHE A 160 -2.88 -35.80 18.65
CA PHE A 160 -3.44 -37.09 18.27
C PHE A 160 -2.38 -38.10 17.83
N PHE A 161 -1.31 -37.66 17.19
CA PHE A 161 -0.17 -38.50 16.85
C PHE A 161 0.47 -39.09 18.10
N VAL A 162 0.72 -38.28 19.13
CA VAL A 162 1.26 -38.74 20.41
C VAL A 162 0.32 -39.69 21.10
N LEU A 163 -1.00 -39.38 21.16
CA LEU A 163 -2.01 -40.27 21.74
C LEU A 163 -2.08 -41.62 21.02
N THR A 164 -1.91 -41.63 19.71
CA THR A 164 -1.85 -42.87 18.92
C THR A 164 -0.62 -43.70 19.26
N MET A 165 0.55 -43.06 19.40
CA MET A 165 1.78 -43.74 19.81
C MET A 165 1.70 -44.40 21.20
N THR A 166 0.96 -43.77 22.11
CA THR A 166 0.73 -44.33 23.47
C THR A 166 -0.40 -45.35 23.54
N GLY A 167 -1.04 -45.65 22.39
CA GLY A 167 -2.18 -46.60 22.36
C GLY A 167 -3.47 -46.07 22.99
N SER A 168 -3.52 -44.77 23.33
CA SER A 168 -4.66 -44.15 24.02
C SER A 168 -5.67 -43.50 23.05
N ALA A 169 -5.40 -43.49 21.74
CA ALA A 169 -6.26 -42.84 20.73
C ALA A 169 -7.34 -43.80 20.22
N SER A 170 -8.60 -43.36 20.27
CA SER A 170 -9.70 -43.96 19.54
C SER A 170 -9.85 -43.33 18.16
N LEU A 171 -10.13 -44.17 17.14
CA LEU A 171 -10.38 -43.67 15.77
C LEU A 171 -11.51 -42.63 15.72
N TRP A 172 -12.60 -42.89 16.46
CA TRP A 172 -13.73 -41.93 16.51
C TRP A 172 -13.36 -40.58 17.13
N LEU A 173 -12.52 -40.60 18.16
CA LEU A 173 -12.06 -39.38 18.82
C LEU A 173 -11.14 -38.58 17.90
N ALA A 174 -10.30 -39.25 17.11
CA ALA A 174 -9.44 -38.59 16.12
C ALA A 174 -10.27 -37.90 15.03
N VAL A 175 -11.30 -38.58 14.50
CA VAL A 175 -12.20 -38.01 13.49
C VAL A 175 -12.97 -36.79 14.04
N LEU A 176 -13.52 -36.90 15.25
CA LEU A 176 -14.25 -35.81 15.90
C LEU A 176 -13.34 -34.59 16.15
N ALA A 177 -12.09 -34.79 16.53
CA ALA A 177 -11.14 -33.75 16.78
C ALA A 177 -10.72 -33.04 15.48
N ASP A 178 -10.51 -33.78 14.38
CA ASP A 178 -10.17 -33.21 13.09
C ASP A 178 -11.33 -32.36 12.51
N MET A 179 -12.56 -32.86 12.60
CA MET A 179 -13.77 -32.12 12.27
C MET A 179 -13.93 -30.86 13.13
N GLY A 180 -13.75 -31.01 14.45
CA GLY A 180 -13.82 -29.90 15.41
C GLY A 180 -12.77 -28.81 15.12
N ALA A 181 -11.53 -29.20 14.85
CA ALA A 181 -10.45 -28.30 14.48
C ALA A 181 -10.78 -27.55 13.19
N SER A 182 -11.32 -28.25 12.19
CA SER A 182 -11.73 -27.63 10.92
C SER A 182 -12.81 -26.57 11.13
N LEU A 183 -13.81 -26.83 11.96
CA LEU A 183 -14.86 -25.86 12.29
C LEU A 183 -14.30 -24.65 13.04
N VAL A 184 -13.38 -24.83 13.96
CA VAL A 184 -12.71 -23.73 14.68
C VAL A 184 -11.91 -22.86 13.71
N VAL A 185 -11.15 -23.48 12.80
CA VAL A 185 -10.37 -22.75 11.77
C VAL A 185 -11.28 -21.95 10.86
N ILE A 186 -12.40 -22.52 10.39
CA ILE A 186 -13.38 -21.82 9.56
C ILE A 186 -13.99 -20.65 10.34
N ALA A 187 -14.45 -20.88 11.58
CA ALA A 187 -15.03 -19.82 12.41
C ALA A 187 -14.05 -18.69 12.68
N ASN A 188 -12.77 -18.99 12.92
CA ASN A 188 -11.73 -17.99 13.08
C ASN A 188 -11.46 -17.20 11.78
N GLY A 189 -11.49 -17.89 10.62
CA GLY A 189 -11.38 -17.23 9.31
C GLY A 189 -12.54 -16.28 9.02
N LEU A 190 -13.78 -16.65 9.40
CA LEU A 190 -14.97 -15.80 9.20
C LEU A 190 -14.89 -14.48 9.99
N ARG A 191 -14.10 -14.41 11.06
CA ARG A 191 -13.86 -13.14 11.79
C ARG A 191 -13.22 -12.06 10.93
N LEU A 192 -12.53 -12.44 9.86
CA LEU A 192 -11.94 -11.48 8.90
C LEU A 192 -13.02 -10.73 8.10
N LEU A 193 -14.17 -11.37 7.84
CA LEU A 193 -15.27 -10.79 7.08
C LEU A 193 -16.08 -9.76 7.90
N ASN A 194 -16.10 -9.89 9.22
CA ASN A 194 -16.93 -9.06 10.11
C ASN A 194 -16.27 -7.73 10.54
N ARG A 195 -15.22 -7.27 9.85
CA ARG A 195 -14.67 -5.95 10.14
C ARG A 195 -15.49 -4.87 9.42
N PRO A 196 -15.99 -3.86 10.18
CA PRO A 196 -16.52 -2.68 9.53
C PRO A 196 -15.39 -2.01 8.76
N SER A 197 -15.50 -1.95 7.45
CA SER A 197 -14.70 -1.06 6.64
C SER A 197 -14.95 0.36 7.13
N HIS A 198 -13.97 0.99 7.74
CA HIS A 198 -14.01 2.44 7.98
C HIS A 198 -13.85 3.12 6.63
N GLY A 199 -14.90 3.06 5.81
CA GLY A 199 -14.99 3.90 4.64
C GLY A 199 -15.14 5.36 5.10
N PRO A 200 -14.47 6.31 4.42
CA PRO A 200 -14.69 7.72 4.69
C PRO A 200 -16.18 8.02 4.52
N SER A 201 -16.77 8.64 5.53
CA SER A 201 -18.14 9.11 5.47
C SER A 201 -18.33 9.93 4.20
N ARG A 202 -19.17 9.46 3.27
CA ARG A 202 -19.67 10.27 2.16
C ARG A 202 -20.27 11.54 2.76
N ARG A 203 -19.52 12.63 2.73
CA ARG A 203 -20.13 13.96 2.82
C ARG A 203 -20.96 14.13 1.56
N THR A 204 -22.23 13.85 1.67
CA THR A 204 -23.24 14.32 0.73
C THR A 204 -23.22 15.84 0.75
N SER A 205 -22.48 16.42 -0.19
CA SER A 205 -22.65 17.83 -0.53
C SER A 205 -23.98 17.98 -1.26
N HIS A 206 -25.06 17.98 -0.46
CA HIS A 206 -26.35 18.48 -0.90
C HIS A 206 -26.34 19.96 -0.56
N ASP A 207 -25.70 20.77 -1.38
CA ASP A 207 -25.89 22.21 -1.33
C ASP A 207 -26.82 22.61 -2.46
N ARG A 208 -27.99 22.99 -1.99
CA ARG A 208 -29.09 23.51 -2.78
C ARG A 208 -28.69 24.88 -3.31
N ASN A 209 -28.63 24.98 -4.59
CA ASN A 209 -28.71 26.24 -5.28
C ASN A 209 -30.19 26.69 -5.26
N THR A 210 -30.53 27.66 -4.42
CA THR A 210 -31.76 28.44 -4.50
C THR A 210 -31.44 29.90 -4.20
N ARG A 211 -31.46 30.68 -5.21
CA ARG A 211 -31.81 32.08 -5.51
C ARG A 211 -30.72 32.84 -6.19
#